data_ec2f42c9ebcac941ea471e205c0da459
#
_entry.id   ec2f42c9ebcac941ea471e205c0da459
#
_cell.length_a   1.000
_cell.length_b   1.000
_cell.length_c   1.000
_cell.angle_alpha   90.00
_cell.angle_beta   90.00
_cell.angle_gamma   90.00
#
_symmetry.space_group_name_H-M   'P 1'
#
loop_
_entity.id
_entity.type
_entity.pdbx_description
1 polymer ?
#
loop_
_entity_poly.entity_id
_entity_poly.type
_entity_poly.pdbx_seq_one_letter_code
_entity_poly.pdbx_strand_id
1 'polypeptide(L)'
;MKKGIKIGVITLLLLLTGCTIGGSFFMLNYSLRPEAKIRAKNADSYPFMYKNYPFLRPWVDSLNQAHALRDTFVLNPEGIRLHAYYIAAPQPTKKTAVIVHGYTDNAIRMFMIGYLYNHDLQYNVLLPDLQHQGESSGPAIQMGWKDRLDVMQWMHIANQIYGDSTQMVVHGISMGGATTMMVSGEAQPYFVKCFVEDCGYTSVWDEFSHELKSSFHLPSFPLMNTTSWLCQKKYGWNFEEASSLNQVKKSHLPMFFIHGDKDTYVPTWMVYPLYEAQSAPKQLWIVPGAAHAVSYKENKEEYTRKVKEFTDRYIH
;
A
#
# COMPACT_ATOMS: atom_id res chain seq x y z
N MET A 1 -40.78 -39.88 -10.37
CA MET A 1 -40.62 -38.52 -9.86
C MET A 1 -39.43 -38.31 -8.91
N LYS A 2 -39.31 -38.98 -7.78
CA LYS A 2 -38.25 -38.77 -6.78
C LYS A 2 -36.79 -38.93 -7.31
N LYS A 3 -36.55 -39.84 -8.27
CA LYS A 3 -35.20 -40.11 -8.85
C LYS A 3 -34.77 -38.98 -9.81
N GLY A 4 -35.66 -38.44 -10.63
CA GLY A 4 -35.40 -37.32 -11.52
C GLY A 4 -35.10 -36.02 -10.77
N ILE A 5 -35.84 -35.76 -9.68
CA ILE A 5 -35.59 -34.58 -8.81
C ILE A 5 -34.20 -34.67 -8.16
N LYS A 6 -33.79 -35.84 -7.65
CA LYS A 6 -32.46 -36.04 -7.07
C LYS A 6 -31.34 -35.79 -8.09
N ILE A 7 -31.48 -36.28 -9.32
CA ILE A 7 -30.50 -36.07 -10.39
C ILE A 7 -30.45 -34.57 -10.72
N GLY A 8 -31.58 -33.88 -10.88
CA GLY A 8 -31.62 -32.44 -11.13
C GLY A 8 -30.94 -31.61 -10.05
N VAL A 9 -31.16 -31.94 -8.76
CA VAL A 9 -30.50 -31.27 -7.63
C VAL A 9 -28.98 -31.50 -7.65
N ILE A 10 -28.52 -32.72 -7.88
CA ILE A 10 -27.09 -33.03 -7.96
C ILE A 10 -26.44 -32.29 -9.12
N THR A 11 -27.06 -32.25 -10.30
CA THR A 11 -26.57 -31.52 -11.47
C THR A 11 -26.46 -30.05 -11.17
N LEU A 12 -27.47 -29.43 -10.53
CA LEU A 12 -27.45 -28.02 -10.14
C LEU A 12 -26.31 -27.73 -9.15
N LEU A 13 -26.11 -28.56 -8.14
CA LEU A 13 -25.03 -28.42 -7.17
C LEU A 13 -23.66 -28.51 -7.84
N LEU A 14 -23.47 -29.46 -8.76
CA LEU A 14 -22.21 -29.57 -9.52
C LEU A 14 -21.94 -28.34 -10.39
N LEU A 15 -22.98 -27.81 -11.04
CA LEU A 15 -22.86 -26.56 -11.83
C LEU A 15 -22.50 -25.38 -10.93
N LEU A 16 -23.18 -25.19 -9.81
CA LEU A 16 -22.89 -24.11 -8.86
C LEU A 16 -21.46 -24.23 -8.31
N THR A 17 -21.03 -25.43 -7.96
CA THR A 17 -19.64 -25.68 -7.50
C THR A 17 -18.64 -25.34 -8.60
N GLY A 18 -18.88 -25.79 -9.83
CA GLY A 18 -18.02 -25.48 -10.98
C GLY A 18 -17.94 -23.97 -11.26
N CYS A 19 -19.07 -23.30 -11.23
CA CYS A 19 -19.12 -21.83 -11.39
C CYS A 19 -18.38 -21.09 -10.26
N THR A 20 -18.53 -21.56 -9.01
CA THR A 20 -17.82 -20.95 -7.87
C THR A 20 -16.31 -21.13 -8.02
N ILE A 21 -15.83 -22.32 -8.33
CA ILE A 21 -14.39 -22.60 -8.52
C ILE A 21 -13.85 -21.77 -9.68
N GLY A 22 -14.49 -21.80 -10.86
CA GLY A 22 -14.07 -21.02 -12.03
C GLY A 22 -14.08 -19.52 -11.76
N GLY A 23 -15.14 -19.02 -11.11
CA GLY A 23 -15.25 -17.62 -10.68
C GLY A 23 -14.15 -17.22 -9.70
N SER A 24 -13.79 -18.11 -8.77
CA SER A 24 -12.73 -17.84 -7.80
C SER A 24 -11.34 -17.74 -8.47
N PHE A 25 -11.05 -18.61 -9.44
CA PHE A 25 -9.81 -18.47 -10.25
C PHE A 25 -9.78 -17.17 -11.05
N PHE A 26 -10.90 -16.79 -11.64
CA PHE A 26 -11.01 -15.52 -12.36
C PHE A 26 -10.78 -14.35 -11.40
N MET A 27 -11.47 -14.30 -10.26
CA MET A 27 -11.34 -13.21 -9.28
C MET A 27 -9.93 -13.11 -8.71
N LEU A 28 -9.30 -14.23 -8.39
CA LEU A 28 -7.92 -14.25 -7.89
C LEU A 28 -6.94 -13.65 -8.91
N ASN A 29 -7.05 -14.03 -10.18
CA ASN A 29 -6.20 -13.47 -11.23
C ASN A 29 -6.54 -12.01 -11.53
N TYR A 30 -7.83 -11.65 -11.57
CA TYR A 30 -8.29 -10.29 -11.76
C TYR A 30 -7.75 -9.32 -10.70
N SER A 31 -7.77 -9.75 -9.42
CA SER A 31 -7.33 -8.91 -8.30
C SER A 31 -5.82 -8.90 -8.12
N LEU A 32 -5.13 -10.03 -8.27
CA LEU A 32 -3.72 -10.12 -7.91
C LEU A 32 -2.77 -10.10 -9.12
N ARG A 33 -3.28 -10.23 -10.34
CA ARG A 33 -2.47 -10.21 -11.58
C ARG A 33 -3.06 -9.33 -12.69
N PRO A 34 -3.35 -8.05 -12.44
CA PRO A 34 -3.89 -7.14 -13.44
C PRO A 34 -2.79 -6.61 -14.38
N GLU A 35 -2.13 -7.49 -15.12
CA GLU A 35 -0.93 -7.25 -15.94
C GLU A 35 -1.09 -6.07 -16.91
N ALA A 36 -2.26 -5.98 -17.58
CA ALA A 36 -2.51 -4.90 -18.53
C ALA A 36 -2.56 -3.52 -17.85
N LYS A 37 -3.18 -3.46 -16.67
CA LYS A 37 -3.28 -2.22 -15.86
C LYS A 37 -1.92 -1.79 -15.34
N ILE A 38 -1.11 -2.74 -14.85
CA ILE A 38 0.25 -2.47 -14.36
C ILE A 38 1.12 -1.93 -15.49
N ARG A 39 1.15 -2.61 -16.65
CA ARG A 39 1.93 -2.15 -17.82
C ARG A 39 1.51 -0.76 -18.28
N ALA A 40 0.21 -0.48 -18.35
CA ALA A 40 -0.29 0.82 -18.74
C ALA A 40 0.13 1.93 -17.78
N LYS A 41 0.04 1.67 -16.46
CA LYS A 41 0.46 2.62 -15.43
C LYS A 41 1.97 2.84 -15.43
N ASN A 42 2.78 1.79 -15.60
CA ASN A 42 4.23 1.92 -15.67
C ASN A 42 4.64 2.81 -16.85
N ALA A 43 4.07 2.59 -18.05
CA ALA A 43 4.37 3.37 -19.24
C ALA A 43 3.95 4.85 -19.12
N ASP A 44 2.90 5.16 -18.35
CA ASP A 44 2.33 6.49 -18.21
C ASP A 44 2.73 7.20 -16.88
N SER A 45 3.62 6.63 -16.06
CA SER A 45 3.89 7.16 -14.72
C SER A 45 4.39 8.59 -14.73
N TYR A 46 5.44 8.92 -15.46
CA TYR A 46 5.95 10.30 -15.54
C TYR A 46 4.96 11.27 -16.19
N PRO A 47 4.36 11.01 -17.36
CA PRO A 47 3.34 11.87 -17.95
C PRO A 47 2.17 12.13 -16.99
N PHE A 48 1.66 11.08 -16.34
CA PHE A 48 0.58 11.19 -15.35
C PHE A 48 0.98 12.09 -14.18
N MET A 49 2.16 11.88 -13.60
CA MET A 49 2.62 12.66 -12.45
C MET A 49 2.84 14.12 -12.80
N TYR A 50 3.46 14.42 -13.92
CA TYR A 50 3.69 15.81 -14.36
C TYR A 50 2.40 16.55 -14.72
N LYS A 51 1.39 15.83 -15.26
CA LYS A 51 0.06 16.41 -15.52
C LYS A 51 -0.69 16.74 -14.23
N ASN A 52 -0.66 15.83 -13.25
CA ASN A 52 -1.41 15.98 -12.01
C ASN A 52 -0.68 16.82 -10.94
N TYR A 53 0.65 16.86 -11.00
CA TYR A 53 1.53 17.55 -10.06
C TYR A 53 2.64 18.30 -10.83
N PRO A 54 2.32 19.43 -11.50
CA PRO A 54 3.27 20.12 -12.39
C PRO A 54 4.58 20.53 -11.72
N PHE A 55 4.56 20.78 -10.40
CA PHE A 55 5.75 21.13 -9.61
C PHE A 55 6.79 20.00 -9.53
N LEU A 56 6.42 18.76 -9.85
CA LEU A 56 7.35 17.63 -9.85
C LEU A 56 8.36 17.70 -10.99
N ARG A 57 7.98 18.23 -12.15
CA ARG A 57 8.87 18.21 -13.31
C ARG A 57 10.20 18.95 -13.03
N PRO A 58 10.22 20.23 -12.59
CA PRO A 58 11.48 20.92 -12.32
C PRO A 58 12.29 20.23 -11.20
N TRP A 59 11.63 19.65 -10.21
CA TRP A 59 12.31 18.90 -9.15
C TRP A 59 12.98 17.63 -9.68
N VAL A 60 12.27 16.79 -10.43
CA VAL A 60 12.82 15.57 -11.03
C VAL A 60 13.94 15.91 -12.03
N ASP A 61 13.76 16.96 -12.84
CA ASP A 61 14.79 17.41 -13.78
C ASP A 61 16.06 17.84 -13.03
N SER A 62 15.93 18.55 -11.92
CA SER A 62 17.08 18.95 -11.07
C SER A 62 17.79 17.76 -10.44
N LEU A 63 17.02 16.76 -9.97
CA LEU A 63 17.58 15.52 -9.42
C LEU A 63 18.35 14.72 -10.47
N ASN A 64 17.81 14.63 -11.70
CA ASN A 64 18.47 13.94 -12.81
C ASN A 64 19.76 14.66 -13.24
N GLN A 65 19.75 15.99 -13.34
CA GLN A 65 20.95 16.78 -13.65
C GLN A 65 22.05 16.61 -12.60
N ALA A 66 21.66 16.50 -11.33
CA ALA A 66 22.59 16.29 -10.22
C ALA A 66 22.96 14.81 -10.01
N HIS A 67 22.43 13.86 -10.81
CA HIS A 67 22.54 12.41 -10.59
C HIS A 67 22.09 11.99 -9.17
N ALA A 68 21.13 12.70 -8.60
CA ALA A 68 20.64 12.49 -7.24
C ALA A 68 19.45 11.55 -7.16
N LEU A 69 18.66 11.39 -8.23
CA LEU A 69 17.67 10.35 -8.36
C LEU A 69 18.38 9.04 -8.70
N ARG A 70 18.45 8.13 -7.75
CA ARG A 70 19.13 6.85 -7.89
C ARG A 70 18.16 5.72 -7.68
N ASP A 71 18.48 4.54 -8.20
CA ASP A 71 17.74 3.32 -8.01
C ASP A 71 18.64 2.15 -7.60
N THR A 72 18.03 1.10 -7.09
CA THR A 72 18.74 -0.13 -6.71
C THR A 72 17.83 -1.34 -6.75
N PHE A 73 18.44 -2.51 -6.85
CA PHE A 73 17.75 -3.79 -6.82
C PHE A 73 18.32 -4.67 -5.72
N VAL A 74 17.44 -5.43 -5.07
CA VAL A 74 17.81 -6.41 -4.07
C VAL A 74 17.01 -7.70 -4.28
N LEU A 75 17.49 -8.80 -3.73
CA LEU A 75 16.73 -10.03 -3.61
C LEU A 75 16.14 -10.11 -2.21
N ASN A 76 14.85 -10.42 -2.12
CA ASN A 76 14.26 -10.74 -0.84
C ASN A 76 14.59 -12.19 -0.42
N PRO A 77 14.26 -12.63 0.80
CA PRO A 77 14.52 -13.99 1.26
C PRO A 77 13.87 -15.10 0.42
N GLU A 78 12.81 -14.79 -0.33
CA GLU A 78 12.16 -15.71 -1.28
C GLU A 78 12.85 -15.72 -2.66
N GLY A 79 13.95 -14.95 -2.87
CA GLY A 79 14.65 -14.82 -4.15
C GLY A 79 13.96 -13.92 -5.17
N ILE A 80 12.99 -13.12 -4.76
CA ILE A 80 12.27 -12.17 -5.61
C ILE A 80 13.13 -10.91 -5.76
N ARG A 81 13.36 -10.48 -7.01
CA ARG A 81 14.08 -9.23 -7.32
C ARG A 81 13.15 -8.04 -7.09
N LEU A 82 13.50 -7.20 -6.15
CA LEU A 82 12.80 -5.98 -5.77
C LEU A 82 13.58 -4.75 -6.20
N HIS A 83 12.86 -3.68 -6.52
CA HIS A 83 13.40 -2.40 -6.97
C HIS A 83 12.98 -1.27 -6.02
N ALA A 84 13.81 -0.24 -5.89
CA ALA A 84 13.45 1.02 -5.24
C ALA A 84 14.23 2.20 -5.80
N TYR A 85 13.59 3.37 -5.87
CA TYR A 85 14.27 4.64 -6.01
C TYR A 85 14.70 5.19 -4.65
N TYR A 86 15.81 5.94 -4.62
CA TYR A 86 16.23 6.65 -3.42
C TYR A 86 16.88 8.00 -3.75
N ILE A 87 16.66 8.98 -2.87
CA ILE A 87 17.08 10.38 -3.03
C ILE A 87 17.60 10.87 -1.68
N ALA A 88 18.86 11.31 -1.63
CA ALA A 88 19.40 11.96 -0.44
C ALA A 88 18.77 13.34 -0.24
N ALA A 89 18.67 13.77 0.99
CA ALA A 89 18.25 15.15 1.30
C ALA A 89 19.26 16.17 0.74
N PRO A 90 18.80 17.39 0.39
CA PRO A 90 19.69 18.44 -0.09
C PRO A 90 20.81 18.83 0.90
N GLN A 91 20.55 18.64 2.19
CA GLN A 91 21.53 18.83 3.26
C GLN A 91 21.65 17.56 4.11
N PRO A 92 22.83 17.24 4.67
CA PRO A 92 23.01 16.07 5.51
C PRO A 92 22.01 16.01 6.66
N THR A 93 21.28 14.91 6.78
CA THR A 93 20.27 14.70 7.82
C THR A 93 20.13 13.22 8.17
N LYS A 94 19.65 12.93 9.38
CA LYS A 94 19.23 11.59 9.80
C LYS A 94 17.77 11.31 9.47
N LYS A 95 17.00 12.34 9.13
CA LYS A 95 15.56 12.22 8.83
C LYS A 95 15.36 11.44 7.54
N THR A 96 14.60 10.36 7.60
CA THR A 96 14.41 9.44 6.47
C THR A 96 12.95 9.02 6.35
N ALA A 97 12.43 8.98 5.13
CA ALA A 97 11.11 8.47 4.82
C ALA A 97 11.19 7.27 3.86
N VAL A 98 10.49 6.18 4.21
CA VAL A 98 10.20 5.08 3.28
C VAL A 98 8.75 5.25 2.84
N ILE A 99 8.53 5.33 1.51
CA ILE A 99 7.24 5.76 0.93
C ILE A 99 6.65 4.63 0.10
N VAL A 100 5.50 4.11 0.50
CA VAL A 100 4.89 2.88 -0.03
C VAL A 100 3.69 3.20 -0.93
N HIS A 101 3.72 2.72 -2.17
CA HIS A 101 2.70 2.99 -3.19
C HIS A 101 1.44 2.13 -3.07
N GLY A 102 0.37 2.55 -3.76
CA GLY A 102 -0.92 1.88 -3.80
C GLY A 102 -1.01 0.73 -4.82
N TYR A 103 -2.19 0.14 -4.90
CA TYR A 103 -2.52 -0.99 -5.79
C TYR A 103 -2.32 -0.64 -7.27
N THR A 104 -1.60 -1.50 -8.00
CA THR A 104 -1.20 -1.32 -9.41
C THR A 104 -0.37 -0.08 -9.71
N ASP A 105 0.06 0.67 -8.71
CA ASP A 105 0.96 1.82 -8.85
C ASP A 105 2.43 1.40 -8.82
N ASN A 106 3.32 2.35 -8.70
CA ASN A 106 4.77 2.14 -8.59
C ASN A 106 5.42 3.32 -7.86
N ALA A 107 6.70 3.21 -7.59
CA ALA A 107 7.48 4.24 -6.88
C ALA A 107 7.39 5.63 -7.52
N ILE A 108 7.39 5.75 -8.86
CA ILE A 108 7.29 7.04 -9.56
C ILE A 108 5.96 7.73 -9.24
N ARG A 109 4.88 6.97 -9.09
CA ARG A 109 3.56 7.51 -8.75
C ARG A 109 3.44 8.01 -7.31
N MET A 110 4.47 7.79 -6.49
CA MET A 110 4.61 8.36 -5.15
C MET A 110 5.57 9.56 -5.09
N PHE A 111 6.08 10.04 -6.21
CA PHE A 111 7.00 11.18 -6.23
C PHE A 111 6.40 12.46 -5.64
N MET A 112 5.07 12.61 -5.61
CA MET A 112 4.44 13.74 -4.92
C MET A 112 4.66 13.69 -3.39
N ILE A 113 4.67 12.52 -2.79
CA ILE A 113 5.04 12.34 -1.38
C ILE A 113 6.56 12.36 -1.20
N GLY A 114 7.31 11.85 -2.20
CA GLY A 114 8.76 12.03 -2.27
C GLY A 114 9.16 13.50 -2.23
N TYR A 115 8.46 14.35 -2.99
CA TYR A 115 8.66 15.82 -3.00
C TYR A 115 8.35 16.44 -1.62
N LEU A 116 7.21 16.07 -1.01
CA LEU A 116 6.86 16.50 0.34
C LEU A 116 8.01 16.24 1.31
N TYR A 117 8.52 15.01 1.37
CA TYR A 117 9.59 14.69 2.31
C TYR A 117 10.94 15.27 1.91
N ASN A 118 11.36 15.09 0.66
CA ASN A 118 12.71 15.47 0.24
C ASN A 118 12.86 16.98 0.04
N HIS A 119 11.92 17.60 -0.71
CA HIS A 119 11.99 19.02 -1.04
C HIS A 119 11.48 19.91 0.10
N ASP A 120 10.26 19.63 0.59
CA ASP A 120 9.60 20.52 1.55
C ASP A 120 10.11 20.30 3.00
N LEU A 121 10.38 19.02 3.39
CA LEU A 121 10.79 18.67 4.76
C LEU A 121 12.27 18.30 4.93
N GLN A 122 13.06 18.25 3.84
CA GLN A 122 14.50 17.97 3.85
C GLN A 122 14.87 16.59 4.42
N TYR A 123 14.12 15.55 4.05
CA TYR A 123 14.36 14.17 4.43
C TYR A 123 15.10 13.42 3.31
N ASN A 124 15.89 12.42 3.67
CA ASN A 124 16.24 11.32 2.77
C ASN A 124 14.98 10.52 2.45
N VAL A 125 14.82 10.02 1.22
CA VAL A 125 13.67 9.21 0.84
C VAL A 125 14.07 7.93 0.13
N LEU A 126 13.31 6.85 0.38
CA LEU A 126 13.36 5.61 -0.38
C LEU A 126 11.92 5.24 -0.77
N LEU A 127 11.73 4.91 -2.05
CA LEU A 127 10.43 4.59 -2.63
C LEU A 127 10.53 3.21 -3.29
N PRO A 128 10.10 2.13 -2.60
CA PRO A 128 10.14 0.79 -3.19
C PRO A 128 9.00 0.59 -4.19
N ASP A 129 9.26 -0.23 -5.20
CA ASP A 129 8.24 -0.93 -5.96
C ASP A 129 7.88 -2.21 -5.22
N LEU A 130 6.60 -2.40 -4.92
CA LEU A 130 6.10 -3.62 -4.28
C LEU A 130 6.08 -4.79 -5.26
N GLN A 131 5.94 -6.02 -4.76
CA GLN A 131 5.96 -7.21 -5.61
C GLN A 131 4.98 -7.12 -6.78
N HIS A 132 5.43 -7.55 -7.97
CA HIS A 132 4.64 -7.59 -9.19
C HIS A 132 4.24 -6.21 -9.76
N GLN A 133 4.83 -5.12 -9.29
CA GLN A 133 4.52 -3.74 -9.67
C GLN A 133 5.80 -2.96 -9.92
N GLY A 134 5.72 -1.87 -10.71
CA GLY A 134 6.90 -1.10 -11.11
C GLY A 134 7.93 -1.96 -11.82
N GLU A 135 9.16 -1.95 -11.34
CA GLU A 135 10.28 -2.77 -11.81
C GLU A 135 10.57 -3.99 -10.92
N SER A 136 9.79 -4.18 -9.86
CA SER A 136 9.88 -5.35 -8.99
C SER A 136 9.24 -6.58 -9.63
N SER A 137 9.93 -7.71 -9.48
CA SER A 137 9.39 -9.03 -9.84
C SER A 137 8.37 -9.50 -8.80
N GLY A 138 7.82 -10.68 -9.00
CA GLY A 138 6.93 -11.34 -8.05
C GLY A 138 5.85 -12.15 -8.76
N PRO A 139 5.26 -13.11 -8.08
CA PRO A 139 4.24 -13.99 -8.67
C PRO A 139 2.88 -13.29 -8.84
N ALA A 140 2.61 -12.29 -8.02
CA ALA A 140 1.37 -11.53 -7.95
C ALA A 140 1.51 -10.34 -6.99
N ILE A 141 0.56 -9.41 -7.02
CA ILE A 141 0.39 -8.37 -5.99
C ILE A 141 0.06 -9.07 -4.66
N GLN A 142 0.72 -8.67 -3.58
CA GLN A 142 0.60 -9.31 -2.27
C GLN A 142 -0.32 -8.55 -1.29
N MET A 143 -1.00 -7.50 -1.77
CA MET A 143 -1.97 -6.70 -1.00
C MET A 143 -1.45 -6.24 0.38
N GLY A 144 -0.17 -5.90 0.45
CA GLY A 144 0.49 -5.48 1.69
C GLY A 144 0.97 -6.63 2.57
N TRP A 145 0.40 -7.84 2.47
CA TRP A 145 0.68 -8.89 3.44
C TRP A 145 2.11 -9.42 3.38
N LYS A 146 2.58 -9.89 2.24
CA LYS A 146 4.01 -10.24 2.08
C LYS A 146 4.86 -9.00 1.85
N ASP A 147 4.32 -8.00 1.15
CA ASP A 147 4.99 -6.71 0.91
C ASP A 147 5.49 -6.06 2.20
N ARG A 148 4.81 -6.26 3.36
CA ARG A 148 5.26 -5.71 4.64
C ARG A 148 6.66 -6.19 5.03
N LEU A 149 7.00 -7.44 4.70
CA LEU A 149 8.33 -8.00 5.00
C LEU A 149 9.39 -7.42 4.05
N ASP A 150 9.03 -7.20 2.79
CA ASP A 150 9.90 -6.54 1.82
C ASP A 150 10.14 -5.07 2.19
N VAL A 151 9.09 -4.36 2.66
CA VAL A 151 9.23 -2.99 3.18
C VAL A 151 10.12 -2.96 4.41
N MET A 152 10.02 -3.94 5.33
CA MET A 152 10.96 -4.07 6.45
C MET A 152 12.42 -4.21 5.97
N GLN A 153 12.67 -5.00 4.92
CA GLN A 153 13.99 -5.10 4.30
C GLN A 153 14.44 -3.75 3.72
N TRP A 154 13.56 -3.05 3.00
CA TRP A 154 13.84 -1.72 2.45
C TRP A 154 14.13 -0.67 3.53
N MET A 155 13.49 -0.74 4.69
CA MET A 155 13.77 0.13 5.84
C MET A 155 15.21 -0.07 6.34
N HIS A 156 15.68 -1.31 6.44
CA HIS A 156 17.08 -1.61 6.80
C HIS A 156 18.05 -1.10 5.73
N ILE A 157 17.75 -1.31 4.45
CA ILE A 157 18.56 -0.82 3.34
C ILE A 157 18.62 0.70 3.33
N ALA A 158 17.50 1.39 3.52
CA ALA A 158 17.47 2.84 3.63
C ALA A 158 18.34 3.35 4.79
N ASN A 159 18.27 2.67 5.95
CA ASN A 159 19.14 3.00 7.08
C ASN A 159 20.63 2.86 6.71
N GLN A 160 21.03 1.79 6.03
CA GLN A 160 22.41 1.58 5.57
C GLN A 160 22.85 2.63 4.54
N ILE A 161 22.01 2.92 3.53
CA ILE A 161 22.31 3.94 2.50
C ILE A 161 22.58 5.31 3.13
N TYR A 162 21.86 5.64 4.21
CA TYR A 162 21.92 6.95 4.85
C TYR A 162 22.74 6.97 6.16
N GLY A 163 23.64 6.01 6.35
CA GLY A 163 24.71 6.05 7.36
C GLY A 163 24.38 5.42 8.71
N ASP A 164 23.51 4.43 8.77
CA ASP A 164 23.17 3.57 9.93
C ASP A 164 22.71 4.30 11.21
N SER A 165 22.26 5.55 11.08
CA SER A 165 21.83 6.37 12.21
C SER A 165 20.55 7.17 11.91
N THR A 166 19.70 6.62 11.03
CA THR A 166 18.48 7.32 10.60
C THR A 166 17.42 7.42 11.69
N GLN A 167 16.53 8.37 11.53
CA GLN A 167 15.24 8.47 12.23
C GLN A 167 14.16 8.41 11.16
N MET A 168 13.40 7.32 11.14
CA MET A 168 12.61 6.93 9.99
C MET A 168 11.11 7.04 10.24
N VAL A 169 10.40 7.60 9.25
CA VAL A 169 8.95 7.46 9.08
C VAL A 169 8.67 6.52 7.91
N VAL A 170 7.63 5.68 8.06
CA VAL A 170 7.07 4.92 6.94
C VAL A 170 5.74 5.53 6.57
N HIS A 171 5.55 5.89 5.29
CA HIS A 171 4.35 6.57 4.80
C HIS A 171 3.78 5.83 3.59
N GLY A 172 2.52 5.45 3.64
CA GLY A 172 1.85 4.77 2.53
C GLY A 172 0.47 5.32 2.21
N ILE A 173 0.06 5.17 0.95
CA ILE A 173 -1.27 5.58 0.46
C ILE A 173 -2.02 4.35 -0.06
N SER A 174 -3.30 4.21 0.28
CA SER A 174 -4.18 3.13 -0.18
C SER A 174 -3.64 1.75 0.23
N MET A 175 -3.41 0.81 -0.70
CA MET A 175 -2.69 -0.44 -0.41
C MET A 175 -1.35 -0.17 0.29
N GLY A 176 -0.65 0.93 -0.04
CA GLY A 176 0.57 1.36 0.67
C GLY A 176 0.29 1.76 2.11
N GLY A 177 -0.84 2.43 2.39
CA GLY A 177 -1.31 2.73 3.75
C GLY A 177 -1.60 1.46 4.54
N ALA A 178 -2.31 0.51 3.93
CA ALA A 178 -2.53 -0.82 4.53
C ALA A 178 -1.21 -1.56 4.78
N THR A 179 -0.27 -1.53 3.81
CA THR A 179 1.07 -2.11 3.97
C THR A 179 1.82 -1.47 5.15
N THR A 180 1.78 -0.13 5.25
CA THR A 180 2.39 0.63 6.36
C THR A 180 1.82 0.22 7.71
N MET A 181 0.51 0.06 7.81
CA MET A 181 -0.14 -0.47 9.01
C MET A 181 0.24 -1.92 9.29
N MET A 182 0.37 -2.76 8.26
CA MET A 182 0.82 -4.15 8.42
C MET A 182 2.28 -4.22 8.86
N VAL A 183 3.15 -3.34 8.35
CA VAL A 183 4.54 -3.17 8.83
C VAL A 183 4.57 -2.81 10.32
N SER A 184 3.70 -1.91 10.76
CA SER A 184 3.72 -1.39 12.14
C SER A 184 3.50 -2.46 13.21
N GLY A 185 2.87 -3.57 12.86
CA GLY A 185 2.65 -4.70 13.75
C GLY A 185 3.80 -5.71 13.85
N GLU A 186 4.85 -5.54 13.05
CA GLU A 186 6.08 -6.34 13.12
C GLU A 186 7.04 -5.77 14.19
N ALA A 187 8.08 -6.54 14.54
CA ALA A 187 9.13 -6.06 15.44
C ALA A 187 9.91 -4.91 14.78
N GLN A 188 9.78 -3.70 15.33
CA GLN A 188 10.34 -2.51 14.71
C GLN A 188 11.80 -2.30 15.06
N PRO A 189 12.66 -1.97 14.05
CA PRO A 189 14.02 -1.52 14.31
C PRO A 189 14.01 -0.19 15.09
N TYR A 190 15.05 0.04 15.89
CA TYR A 190 15.17 1.23 16.77
C TYR A 190 15.15 2.57 16.02
N PHE A 191 15.52 2.58 14.75
CA PHE A 191 15.55 3.77 13.91
C PHE A 191 14.18 4.17 13.37
N VAL A 192 13.17 3.31 13.40
CA VAL A 192 11.79 3.66 13.03
C VAL A 192 11.13 4.40 14.17
N LYS A 193 10.50 5.53 13.88
CA LYS A 193 9.95 6.45 14.89
C LYS A 193 8.45 6.61 14.83
N CYS A 194 7.86 6.59 13.63
CA CYS A 194 6.42 6.77 13.45
C CYS A 194 5.95 6.27 12.08
N PHE A 195 4.64 6.20 11.91
CA PHE A 195 3.96 5.79 10.70
C PHE A 195 2.95 6.85 10.26
N VAL A 196 2.77 7.01 8.93
CA VAL A 196 1.70 7.79 8.33
C VAL A 196 0.97 6.88 7.34
N GLU A 197 -0.31 6.71 7.52
CA GLU A 197 -1.15 5.98 6.58
C GLU A 197 -2.22 6.91 6.01
N ASP A 198 -2.47 6.83 4.71
CA ASP A 198 -3.53 7.57 4.02
C ASP A 198 -4.42 6.59 3.27
N CYS A 199 -5.70 6.57 3.61
CA CYS A 199 -6.79 5.78 3.03
C CYS A 199 -6.50 4.27 2.89
N GLY A 200 -5.82 3.66 3.90
CA GLY A 200 -5.62 2.22 3.96
C GLY A 200 -6.84 1.47 4.48
N TYR A 201 -6.94 0.17 4.15
CA TYR A 201 -8.07 -0.69 4.51
C TYR A 201 -7.84 -1.51 5.78
N THR A 202 -8.93 -1.97 6.40
CA THR A 202 -8.94 -2.81 7.62
C THR A 202 -8.35 -4.20 7.40
N SER A 203 -8.70 -4.83 6.26
CA SER A 203 -8.19 -6.14 5.85
C SER A 203 -8.41 -6.32 4.34
N VAL A 204 -7.67 -7.26 3.73
CA VAL A 204 -7.90 -7.66 2.34
C VAL A 204 -9.28 -8.27 2.18
N TRP A 205 -9.78 -8.98 3.20
CA TRP A 205 -11.14 -9.50 3.20
C TRP A 205 -12.20 -8.41 3.10
N ASP A 206 -12.10 -7.36 3.90
CA ASP A 206 -13.08 -6.28 3.91
C ASP A 206 -13.04 -5.48 2.60
N GLU A 207 -11.84 -5.16 2.12
CA GLU A 207 -11.66 -4.44 0.87
C GLU A 207 -12.19 -5.22 -0.33
N PHE A 208 -11.83 -6.49 -0.46
CA PHE A 208 -12.31 -7.31 -1.58
C PHE A 208 -13.79 -7.65 -1.49
N SER A 209 -14.36 -7.76 -0.27
CA SER A 209 -15.80 -7.93 -0.09
C SER A 209 -16.56 -6.67 -0.52
N HIS A 210 -16.02 -5.48 -0.20
CA HIS A 210 -16.58 -4.22 -0.64
C HIS A 210 -16.53 -4.10 -2.17
N GLU A 211 -15.37 -4.33 -2.78
CA GLU A 211 -15.18 -4.27 -4.22
C GLU A 211 -16.01 -5.30 -4.98
N LEU A 212 -16.14 -6.51 -4.47
CA LEU A 212 -16.99 -7.54 -5.07
C LEU A 212 -18.47 -7.11 -5.11
N LYS A 213 -18.93 -6.48 -4.04
CA LYS A 213 -20.30 -5.96 -3.96
C LYS A 213 -20.50 -4.73 -4.82
N SER A 214 -19.59 -3.77 -4.79
CA SER A 214 -19.73 -2.48 -5.50
C SER A 214 -19.57 -2.64 -7.01
N SER A 215 -18.55 -3.40 -7.45
CA SER A 215 -18.18 -3.51 -8.87
C SER A 215 -18.89 -4.66 -9.59
N PHE A 216 -19.17 -5.78 -8.91
CA PHE A 216 -19.77 -6.98 -9.51
C PHE A 216 -21.17 -7.29 -9.03
N HIS A 217 -21.69 -6.59 -7.99
CA HIS A 217 -22.99 -6.83 -7.36
C HIS A 217 -23.17 -8.27 -6.85
N LEU A 218 -22.07 -8.92 -6.47
CA LEU A 218 -22.04 -10.29 -5.98
C LEU A 218 -21.91 -10.35 -4.46
N PRO A 219 -22.53 -11.36 -3.81
CA PRO A 219 -22.32 -11.60 -2.39
C PRO A 219 -20.93 -12.20 -2.12
N SER A 220 -20.39 -11.93 -0.92
CA SER A 220 -19.08 -12.50 -0.53
C SER A 220 -19.06 -14.02 -0.50
N PHE A 221 -20.10 -14.64 0.08
CA PHE A 221 -20.21 -16.11 0.13
C PHE A 221 -20.90 -16.67 -1.14
N PRO A 222 -20.38 -17.76 -1.73
CA PRO A 222 -19.21 -18.55 -1.36
C PRO A 222 -17.91 -18.09 -2.04
N LEU A 223 -17.97 -17.09 -2.93
CA LEU A 223 -16.89 -16.72 -3.85
C LEU A 223 -15.64 -16.24 -3.11
N MET A 224 -15.80 -15.35 -2.13
CA MET A 224 -14.66 -14.83 -1.32
C MET A 224 -13.95 -15.95 -0.57
N ASN A 225 -14.70 -16.86 0.08
CA ASN A 225 -14.13 -17.98 0.83
C ASN A 225 -13.28 -18.89 -0.06
N THR A 226 -13.79 -19.22 -1.26
CA THR A 226 -13.08 -20.09 -2.20
C THR A 226 -11.87 -19.36 -2.80
N THR A 227 -11.99 -18.05 -3.10
CA THR A 227 -10.88 -17.24 -3.62
C THR A 227 -9.78 -17.06 -2.58
N SER A 228 -10.13 -16.80 -1.31
CA SER A 228 -9.19 -16.74 -0.19
C SER A 228 -8.45 -18.06 0.02
N TRP A 229 -9.17 -19.19 -0.02
CA TRP A 229 -8.56 -20.52 0.04
C TRP A 229 -7.61 -20.78 -1.14
N LEU A 230 -7.96 -20.40 -2.37
CA LEU A 230 -7.08 -20.47 -3.54
C LEU A 230 -5.84 -19.60 -3.39
N CYS A 231 -5.97 -18.41 -2.83
CA CYS A 231 -4.85 -17.51 -2.53
C CYS A 231 -3.88 -18.19 -1.56
N GLN A 232 -4.38 -18.79 -0.47
CA GLN A 232 -3.58 -19.58 0.47
C GLN A 232 -2.81 -20.70 -0.22
N LYS A 233 -3.45 -21.45 -1.11
CA LYS A 233 -2.82 -22.58 -1.82
C LYS A 233 -1.78 -22.14 -2.84
N LYS A 234 -2.02 -21.01 -3.52
CA LYS A 234 -1.17 -20.54 -4.63
C LYS A 234 -0.05 -19.61 -4.19
N TYR A 235 -0.33 -18.72 -3.22
CA TYR A 235 0.58 -17.65 -2.80
C TYR A 235 1.03 -17.74 -1.34
N GLY A 236 0.48 -18.69 -0.56
CA GLY A 236 0.89 -18.96 0.81
C GLY A 236 0.29 -18.01 1.86
N TRP A 237 -0.76 -17.25 1.50
CA TRP A 237 -1.49 -16.37 2.42
C TRP A 237 -2.98 -16.29 2.05
N ASN A 238 -3.82 -15.87 2.99
CA ASN A 238 -5.27 -15.74 2.82
C ASN A 238 -5.75 -14.32 3.15
N PHE A 239 -6.97 -14.00 2.71
CA PHE A 239 -7.51 -12.64 2.82
C PHE A 239 -7.83 -12.23 4.25
N GLU A 240 -8.14 -13.20 5.12
CA GLU A 240 -8.48 -12.97 6.53
C GLU A 240 -7.23 -12.67 7.37
N GLU A 241 -6.10 -13.36 7.12
CA GLU A 241 -4.86 -13.08 7.84
C GLU A 241 -4.20 -11.78 7.41
N ALA A 242 -4.41 -11.34 6.16
CA ALA A 242 -3.92 -10.08 5.63
C ALA A 242 -4.75 -8.90 6.17
N SER A 243 -4.55 -8.59 7.45
CA SER A 243 -5.34 -7.63 8.22
C SER A 243 -4.50 -6.51 8.82
N SER A 244 -4.69 -5.28 8.31
CA SER A 244 -4.12 -4.07 8.90
C SER A 244 -4.61 -3.86 10.33
N LEU A 245 -5.91 -4.13 10.57
CA LEU A 245 -6.53 -3.99 11.91
C LEU A 245 -5.83 -4.88 12.95
N ASN A 246 -5.52 -6.14 12.58
CA ASN A 246 -4.84 -7.05 13.50
C ASN A 246 -3.37 -6.67 13.72
N GLN A 247 -2.73 -6.03 12.77
CA GLN A 247 -1.35 -5.56 12.91
C GLN A 247 -1.28 -4.24 13.70
N VAL A 248 -2.19 -3.30 13.45
CA VAL A 248 -2.26 -2.04 14.22
C VAL A 248 -2.44 -2.29 15.72
N LYS A 249 -3.22 -3.31 16.12
CA LYS A 249 -3.34 -3.71 17.54
C LYS A 249 -2.02 -4.09 18.20
N LYS A 250 -1.01 -4.49 17.41
CA LYS A 250 0.33 -4.87 17.89
C LYS A 250 1.32 -3.70 17.81
N SER A 251 0.95 -2.61 17.14
CA SER A 251 1.82 -1.47 16.94
C SER A 251 2.07 -0.70 18.23
N HIS A 252 3.34 -0.39 18.50
CA HIS A 252 3.77 0.37 19.69
C HIS A 252 4.37 1.74 19.35
N LEU A 253 4.40 2.10 18.05
CA LEU A 253 4.93 3.38 17.60
C LEU A 253 3.80 4.32 17.16
N PRO A 254 4.02 5.64 17.24
CA PRO A 254 3.05 6.64 16.85
C PRO A 254 2.55 6.47 15.41
N MET A 255 1.25 6.70 15.17
CA MET A 255 0.66 6.61 13.84
C MET A 255 -0.29 7.77 13.54
N PHE A 256 -0.16 8.33 12.34
CA PHE A 256 -1.06 9.34 11.80
C PHE A 256 -1.94 8.70 10.73
N PHE A 257 -3.24 8.73 10.95
CA PHE A 257 -4.28 8.22 10.07
C PHE A 257 -4.89 9.38 9.28
N ILE A 258 -4.95 9.27 7.96
CA ILE A 258 -5.53 10.23 7.03
C ILE A 258 -6.57 9.51 6.18
N HIS A 259 -7.75 10.10 5.97
CA HIS A 259 -8.76 9.48 5.11
C HIS A 259 -9.73 10.53 4.55
N GLY A 260 -10.08 10.44 3.27
CA GLY A 260 -11.09 11.30 2.67
C GLY A 260 -12.51 10.93 3.12
N ASP A 261 -13.39 11.91 3.39
CA ASP A 261 -14.77 11.65 3.79
C ASP A 261 -15.69 11.25 2.62
N LYS A 262 -15.19 11.34 1.39
CA LYS A 262 -15.89 10.92 0.15
C LYS A 262 -15.23 9.70 -0.50
N ASP A 263 -14.36 9.01 0.24
CA ASP A 263 -13.74 7.78 -0.26
C ASP A 263 -14.78 6.65 -0.32
N THR A 264 -15.08 6.20 -1.55
CA THR A 264 -16.00 5.10 -1.84
C THR A 264 -15.27 3.85 -2.33
N TYR A 265 -13.96 3.95 -2.61
CA TYR A 265 -13.12 2.84 -3.03
C TYR A 265 -12.61 2.06 -1.82
N VAL A 266 -11.89 2.72 -0.92
CA VAL A 266 -11.68 2.24 0.46
C VAL A 266 -12.61 3.05 1.36
N PRO A 267 -13.77 2.51 1.75
CA PRO A 267 -14.78 3.31 2.45
C PRO A 267 -14.26 3.96 3.73
N THR A 268 -14.57 5.23 3.93
CA THR A 268 -14.10 6.05 5.07
C THR A 268 -14.33 5.38 6.43
N TRP A 269 -15.38 4.54 6.57
CA TRP A 269 -15.63 3.84 7.83
C TRP A 269 -14.46 2.96 8.29
N MET A 270 -13.60 2.49 7.35
CA MET A 270 -12.49 1.59 7.68
C MET A 270 -11.43 2.25 8.55
N VAL A 271 -11.25 3.57 8.48
CA VAL A 271 -10.24 4.27 9.29
C VAL A 271 -10.59 4.29 10.78
N TYR A 272 -11.88 4.29 11.13
CA TYR A 272 -12.28 4.43 12.53
C TYR A 272 -11.85 3.22 13.40
N PRO A 273 -12.16 1.96 13.05
CA PRO A 273 -11.67 0.82 13.84
C PRO A 273 -10.14 0.70 13.83
N LEU A 274 -9.45 1.14 12.76
CA LEU A 274 -7.99 1.20 12.71
C LEU A 274 -7.45 2.21 13.72
N TYR A 275 -7.99 3.43 13.72
CA TYR A 275 -7.63 4.46 14.68
C TYR A 275 -7.92 4.03 16.13
N GLU A 276 -9.07 3.45 16.38
CA GLU A 276 -9.44 2.96 17.73
C GLU A 276 -8.48 1.86 18.23
N ALA A 277 -8.09 0.95 17.34
CA ALA A 277 -7.23 -0.19 17.67
C ALA A 277 -5.78 0.20 18.02
N GLN A 278 -5.31 1.37 17.57
CA GLN A 278 -3.97 1.88 17.86
C GLN A 278 -3.86 2.31 19.31
N SER A 279 -2.95 1.67 20.08
CA SER A 279 -2.71 1.94 21.49
C SER A 279 -1.60 2.98 21.75
N ALA A 280 -0.66 3.16 20.81
CA ALA A 280 0.40 4.17 20.89
C ALA A 280 -0.15 5.58 20.55
N PRO A 281 0.63 6.65 20.70
CA PRO A 281 0.22 7.98 20.30
C PRO A 281 -0.30 8.02 18.86
N LYS A 282 -1.47 8.61 18.68
CA LYS A 282 -2.18 8.59 17.38
C LYS A 282 -2.80 9.94 17.05
N GLN A 283 -2.94 10.18 15.76
CA GLN A 283 -3.64 11.34 15.21
C GLN A 283 -4.56 10.88 14.09
N LEU A 284 -5.72 11.49 13.95
CA LEU A 284 -6.67 11.26 12.86
C LEU A 284 -6.96 12.57 12.16
N TRP A 285 -6.98 12.53 10.83
CA TRP A 285 -7.47 13.61 9.99
C TRP A 285 -8.43 13.06 8.93
N ILE A 286 -9.71 13.33 9.09
CA ILE A 286 -10.70 13.11 8.05
C ILE A 286 -10.67 14.32 7.13
N VAL A 287 -10.35 14.11 5.86
CA VAL A 287 -10.16 15.18 4.86
C VAL A 287 -11.51 15.51 4.22
N PRO A 288 -12.07 16.71 4.49
CA PRO A 288 -13.39 17.05 3.97
C PRO A 288 -13.40 17.11 2.44
N GLY A 289 -14.39 16.46 1.82
CA GLY A 289 -14.59 16.46 0.37
C GLY A 289 -13.67 15.53 -0.42
N ALA A 290 -12.60 15.03 0.17
CA ALA A 290 -11.61 14.22 -0.55
C ALA A 290 -12.15 12.81 -0.85
N ALA A 291 -11.96 12.37 -2.10
CA ALA A 291 -12.17 11.00 -2.55
C ALA A 291 -10.92 10.15 -2.28
N HIS A 292 -10.89 8.91 -2.83
CA HIS A 292 -9.79 7.97 -2.63
C HIS A 292 -8.44 8.51 -3.12
N ALA A 293 -7.43 8.49 -2.25
CA ALA A 293 -6.02 8.81 -2.54
C ALA A 293 -5.78 10.21 -3.15
N VAL A 294 -6.67 11.18 -2.91
CA VAL A 294 -6.51 12.56 -3.39
C VAL A 294 -6.28 13.57 -2.28
N SER A 295 -6.18 13.14 -1.02
CA SER A 295 -6.00 14.01 0.15
C SER A 295 -4.84 15.00 -0.04
N TYR A 296 -3.66 14.52 -0.46
CA TYR A 296 -2.51 15.38 -0.75
C TYR A 296 -2.73 16.27 -1.97
N LYS A 297 -3.30 15.72 -3.05
CA LYS A 297 -3.52 16.47 -4.29
C LYS A 297 -4.39 17.70 -4.09
N GLU A 298 -5.47 17.54 -3.33
CA GLU A 298 -6.48 18.58 -3.12
C GLU A 298 -6.13 19.52 -1.98
N ASN A 299 -5.27 19.09 -1.04
CA ASN A 299 -4.93 19.85 0.18
C ASN A 299 -3.42 19.89 0.45
N LYS A 300 -2.59 20.08 -0.59
CA LYS A 300 -1.11 19.94 -0.51
C LYS A 300 -0.50 20.65 0.69
N GLU A 301 -0.83 21.93 0.90
CA GLU A 301 -0.25 22.74 1.96
C GLU A 301 -0.63 22.24 3.35
N GLU A 302 -1.92 21.97 3.57
CA GLU A 302 -2.46 21.46 4.83
C GLU A 302 -1.93 20.05 5.13
N TYR A 303 -1.88 19.19 4.11
CA TYR A 303 -1.33 17.85 4.23
C TYR A 303 0.15 17.90 4.64
N THR A 304 0.95 18.70 3.94
CA THR A 304 2.37 18.88 4.25
C THR A 304 2.57 19.42 5.67
N ARG A 305 1.78 20.42 6.08
CA ARG A 305 1.82 20.99 7.42
C ARG A 305 1.50 19.94 8.49
N LYS A 306 0.42 19.17 8.32
CA LYS A 306 0.01 18.14 9.29
C LYS A 306 1.01 16.99 9.38
N VAL A 307 1.55 16.52 8.26
CA VAL A 307 2.60 15.50 8.25
C VAL A 307 3.85 16.02 8.96
N LYS A 308 4.26 17.27 8.67
CA LYS A 308 5.39 17.90 9.36
C LYS A 308 5.17 17.99 10.86
N GLU A 309 4.04 18.55 11.30
CA GLU A 309 3.69 18.69 12.71
C GLU A 309 3.65 17.35 13.46
N PHE A 310 3.21 16.28 12.77
CA PHE A 310 3.22 14.95 13.35
C PHE A 310 4.63 14.39 13.44
N THR A 311 5.39 14.40 12.35
CA THR A 311 6.73 13.80 12.31
C THR A 311 7.73 14.52 13.20
N ASP A 312 7.67 15.85 13.30
CA ASP A 312 8.57 16.65 14.14
C ASP A 312 8.46 16.35 15.66
N ARG A 313 7.39 15.67 16.09
CA ARG A 313 7.28 15.20 17.49
C ARG A 313 8.17 13.99 17.78
N TYR A 314 8.57 13.24 16.76
CA TYR A 314 9.24 11.94 16.93
C TYR A 314 10.57 11.83 16.18
N ILE A 315 10.84 12.71 15.23
CA ILE A 315 12.02 12.74 14.35
C ILE A 315 12.71 14.11 14.48
N HIS A 316 13.94 14.12 14.97
CA HIS A 316 14.70 15.34 15.32
C HIS A 316 16.02 15.45 14.54
#